data_256b331590ed15b4d5cfb222274c7ba3
#
_entry.id   256b331590ed15b4d5cfb222274c7ba3
#
_cell.length_a   1.000
_cell.length_b   1.000
_cell.length_c   1.000
_cell.angle_alpha   90.00
_cell.angle_beta   90.00
_cell.angle_gamma   90.00
#
_symmetry.space_group_name_H-M   'P 1'
#
loop_
_entity.id
_entity.type
_entity.pdbx_description
1 polymer ?
#
loop_
_entity_poly.entity_id
_entity_poly.type
_entity_poly.pdbx_seq_one_letter_code
_entity_poly.pdbx_strand_id
1 'polypeptide(L)'
;MENSLYQGERILVNKWSYGLRLPFMRLWGYHRWGDCDVGKEDILVFNNPANRLADISRREVFISRSIGLPGDTLLVDSFFTALPCEQYAPDQKFVYAYPKNKERQLDTLLATLSIRHAERMGEDSLHYLRSFSRYEYYLLEQALYGHCWIQPATRPDSLQEARALIVPKKGRAVRVYPWNRVL
;
A
#
# COMPACT_ATOMS: atom_id res chain seq x y z
N MET A 1 -4.95 1.33 -2.62
CA MET A 1 -6.39 1.25 -3.02
C MET A 1 -6.88 2.49 -3.78
N GLU A 2 -6.00 3.41 -4.10
CA GLU A 2 -6.35 4.75 -4.62
C GLU A 2 -7.02 4.74 -6.02
N ASN A 3 -6.83 3.70 -6.82
CA ASN A 3 -7.50 3.56 -8.13
C ASN A 3 -8.80 2.73 -8.07
N SER A 4 -9.06 2.08 -6.96
CA SER A 4 -10.26 1.25 -6.79
C SER A 4 -11.34 1.95 -5.95
N LEU A 5 -10.95 2.96 -5.18
CA LEU A 5 -11.85 3.73 -4.31
C LEU A 5 -11.54 5.22 -4.42
N TYR A 6 -12.55 6.02 -4.67
CA TYR A 6 -12.43 7.47 -4.80
C TYR A 6 -12.92 8.19 -3.55
N GLN A 7 -12.31 9.33 -3.27
CA GLN A 7 -12.74 10.18 -2.17
C GLN A 7 -14.20 10.63 -2.36
N GLY A 8 -15.03 10.40 -1.34
CA GLY A 8 -16.47 10.70 -1.37
C GLY A 8 -17.35 9.51 -1.72
N GLU A 9 -16.79 8.40 -2.17
CA GLU A 9 -17.56 7.17 -2.38
C GLU A 9 -18.02 6.55 -1.07
N ARG A 10 -19.19 5.91 -1.13
CA ARG A 10 -19.74 5.15 -0.02
C ARG A 10 -19.53 3.67 -0.27
N ILE A 11 -18.92 2.99 0.67
CA ILE A 11 -18.64 1.57 0.61
C ILE A 11 -19.49 0.80 1.64
N LEU A 12 -19.91 -0.40 1.25
CA LEU A 12 -20.57 -1.34 2.16
C LEU A 12 -19.52 -2.34 2.65
N VAL A 13 -19.29 -2.38 3.95
CA VAL A 13 -18.32 -3.28 4.57
C VAL A 13 -19.03 -4.45 5.23
N ASN A 14 -18.71 -5.68 4.80
CA ASN A 14 -19.16 -6.88 5.48
C ASN A 14 -18.33 -7.10 6.76
N LYS A 15 -18.93 -6.83 7.91
CA LYS A 15 -18.27 -6.97 9.21
C LYS A 15 -18.25 -8.41 9.74
N TRP A 16 -18.90 -9.34 9.07
CA TRP A 16 -19.07 -10.72 9.52
C TRP A 16 -18.06 -11.67 8.88
N SER A 17 -17.42 -11.29 7.78
CA SER A 17 -16.47 -12.13 7.05
C SER A 17 -15.32 -12.66 7.90
N TYR A 18 -14.90 -11.89 8.90
CA TYR A 18 -13.81 -12.27 9.81
C TYR A 18 -14.31 -12.49 11.24
N GLY A 19 -15.53 -13.00 11.39
CA GLY A 19 -16.16 -13.32 12.66
C GLY A 19 -16.86 -12.13 13.33
N LEU A 20 -17.92 -12.47 14.06
CA LEU A 20 -18.68 -11.53 14.86
C LEU A 20 -17.86 -11.11 16.09
N ARG A 21 -17.68 -9.82 16.23
CA ARG A 21 -17.06 -9.25 17.41
C ARG A 21 -18.06 -9.21 18.57
N LEU A 22 -17.74 -9.88 19.66
CA LEU A 22 -18.59 -9.86 20.85
C LEU A 22 -18.57 -8.47 21.50
N PRO A 23 -19.73 -7.94 21.90
CA PRO A 23 -19.82 -6.71 22.66
C PRO A 23 -19.17 -6.89 24.05
N PHE A 24 -18.93 -5.78 24.76
CA PHE A 24 -18.37 -5.78 26.13
C PHE A 24 -16.90 -6.20 26.26
N MET A 25 -16.07 -5.85 25.27
CA MET A 25 -14.61 -6.14 25.28
C MET A 25 -13.88 -5.68 26.55
N ARG A 26 -14.41 -4.67 27.25
CA ARG A 26 -13.79 -4.13 28.46
C ARG A 26 -13.90 -5.09 29.66
N LEU A 27 -14.87 -6.00 29.62
CA LEU A 27 -15.10 -6.97 30.69
C LEU A 27 -14.48 -8.35 30.35
N TRP A 28 -14.57 -8.77 29.11
CA TRP A 28 -14.26 -10.14 28.69
C TRP A 28 -13.09 -10.23 27.71
N GLY A 29 -12.43 -9.11 27.43
CA GLY A 29 -11.37 -9.04 26.45
C GLY A 29 -11.87 -9.06 25.00
N TYR A 30 -10.94 -9.20 24.06
CA TYR A 30 -11.25 -9.24 22.63
C TYR A 30 -11.52 -10.68 22.19
N HIS A 31 -12.76 -10.96 21.87
CA HIS A 31 -13.19 -12.26 21.33
C HIS A 31 -13.96 -12.09 20.04
N ARG A 32 -13.71 -12.96 19.10
CA ARG A 32 -14.49 -13.13 17.88
C ARG A 32 -15.05 -14.54 17.82
N TRP A 33 -16.26 -14.68 17.29
CA TRP A 33 -16.91 -15.96 17.08
C TRP A 33 -17.07 -16.20 15.59
N GLY A 34 -16.69 -17.42 15.11
CA GLY A 34 -16.75 -17.76 13.70
C GLY A 34 -15.73 -16.97 12.86
N ASP A 35 -14.52 -16.81 13.39
CA ASP A 35 -13.42 -16.16 12.67
C ASP A 35 -12.93 -17.02 11.52
N CYS A 36 -12.74 -16.39 10.36
CA CYS A 36 -12.07 -16.96 9.20
C CYS A 36 -10.70 -16.32 9.04
N ASP A 37 -9.75 -17.09 8.54
CA ASP A 37 -8.43 -16.55 8.21
C ASP A 37 -8.52 -15.54 7.06
N VAL A 38 -7.67 -14.54 7.12
CA VAL A 38 -7.51 -13.56 6.05
C VAL A 38 -6.81 -14.22 4.88
N GLY A 39 -7.35 -14.06 3.68
CA GLY A 39 -6.72 -14.48 2.43
C GLY A 39 -5.68 -13.47 1.92
N LYS A 40 -4.75 -13.94 1.10
CA LYS A 40 -3.86 -13.06 0.35
C LYS A 40 -4.68 -12.30 -0.67
N GLU A 41 -4.40 -11.00 -0.82
CA GLU A 41 -5.10 -10.05 -1.68
C GLU A 41 -6.53 -9.65 -1.23
N ASP A 42 -6.98 -10.12 -0.08
CA ASP A 42 -8.24 -9.65 0.49
C ASP A 42 -8.19 -8.15 0.78
N ILE A 43 -9.30 -7.47 0.50
CA ILE A 43 -9.47 -6.07 0.86
C ILE A 43 -9.97 -6.00 2.30
N LEU A 44 -9.15 -5.43 3.16
CA LEU A 44 -9.39 -5.35 4.58
C LEU A 44 -9.72 -3.93 5.02
N VAL A 45 -10.72 -3.82 5.89
CA VAL A 45 -11.03 -2.60 6.63
C VAL A 45 -10.60 -2.80 8.08
N PHE A 46 -9.67 -1.99 8.56
CA PHE A 46 -9.09 -2.14 9.89
C PHE A 46 -8.85 -0.81 10.59
N ASN A 47 -8.76 -0.85 11.90
CA ASN A 47 -8.45 0.32 12.71
C ASN A 47 -6.93 0.54 12.77
N ASN A 48 -6.49 1.79 12.72
CA ASN A 48 -5.08 2.17 12.75
C ASN A 48 -4.33 1.49 13.91
N PRO A 49 -3.38 0.57 13.65
CA PRO A 49 -2.65 -0.13 14.71
C PRO A 49 -1.63 0.76 15.42
N ALA A 50 -1.16 1.82 14.77
CA ALA A 50 -0.16 2.74 15.34
C ALA A 50 -0.73 3.61 16.46
N ASN A 51 -2.02 3.93 16.42
CA ASN A 51 -2.67 4.72 17.45
C ASN A 51 -3.04 3.86 18.66
N ARG A 52 -2.06 3.60 19.52
CA ARG A 52 -2.26 2.77 20.75
C ARG A 52 -2.92 3.50 21.90
N LEU A 53 -2.97 4.83 21.87
CA LEU A 53 -3.52 5.66 22.95
C LEU A 53 -5.04 5.72 22.91
N ALA A 54 -5.65 5.58 21.74
CA ALA A 54 -7.10 5.59 21.60
C ALA A 54 -7.69 4.18 21.69
N ASP A 55 -8.90 4.09 22.24
CA ASP A 55 -9.70 2.87 22.17
C ASP A 55 -9.88 2.42 20.71
N ILE A 56 -9.89 1.11 20.43
CA ILE A 56 -9.97 0.56 19.07
C ILE A 56 -11.15 1.15 18.29
N SER A 57 -12.29 1.39 18.95
CA SER A 57 -13.49 1.96 18.31
C SER A 57 -13.37 3.43 17.90
N ARG A 58 -12.38 4.13 18.44
CA ARG A 58 -12.13 5.58 18.17
C ARG A 58 -10.93 5.80 17.23
N ARG A 59 -10.23 4.73 16.87
CA ARG A 59 -9.09 4.84 15.95
C ARG A 59 -9.57 5.07 14.53
N GLU A 60 -8.74 5.74 13.75
CA GLU A 60 -8.92 5.92 12.31
C GLU A 60 -9.11 4.58 11.63
N VAL A 61 -9.99 4.56 10.64
CA VAL A 61 -10.28 3.36 9.85
C VAL A 61 -9.52 3.43 8.54
N PHE A 62 -8.75 2.40 8.27
CA PHE A 62 -8.01 2.25 7.03
C PHE A 62 -8.60 1.13 6.19
N ILE A 63 -8.44 1.25 4.87
CA ILE A 63 -8.76 0.21 3.92
C ILE A 63 -7.51 -0.12 3.11
N SER A 64 -7.16 -1.39 3.04
CA SER A 64 -5.98 -1.85 2.29
C SER A 64 -6.13 -3.29 1.83
N ARG A 65 -5.29 -3.67 0.87
CA ARG A 65 -5.19 -5.04 0.40
C ARG A 65 -4.12 -5.80 1.19
N SER A 66 -4.43 -7.06 1.55
CA SER A 66 -3.47 -7.94 2.21
C SER A 66 -2.43 -8.43 1.20
N ILE A 67 -1.16 -8.08 1.42
CA ILE A 67 -0.03 -8.52 0.57
C ILE A 67 0.76 -9.68 1.16
N GLY A 68 0.58 -9.95 2.45
CA GLY A 68 1.27 -11.04 3.15
C GLY A 68 0.45 -11.58 4.31
N LEU A 69 0.55 -12.87 4.51
CA LEU A 69 -0.13 -13.61 5.57
C LEU A 69 0.83 -13.97 6.71
N PRO A 70 0.32 -14.25 7.91
CA PRO A 70 1.15 -14.65 9.04
C PRO A 70 2.05 -15.83 8.70
N GLY A 71 3.37 -15.61 8.74
CA GLY A 71 4.40 -16.60 8.42
C GLY A 71 5.03 -16.46 7.05
N ASP A 72 4.48 -15.60 6.17
CA ASP A 72 5.08 -15.29 4.88
C ASP A 72 6.41 -14.54 5.03
N THR A 73 7.26 -14.70 4.05
CA THR A 73 8.47 -13.88 3.89
C THR A 73 8.31 -13.01 2.67
N LEU A 74 8.26 -11.71 2.87
CA LEU A 74 8.18 -10.71 1.82
C LEU A 74 9.57 -10.12 1.58
N LEU A 75 9.95 -9.93 0.33
CA LEU A 75 11.08 -9.10 -0.02
C LEU A 75 10.59 -7.65 -0.12
N VAL A 76 11.21 -6.75 0.59
CA VAL A 76 10.85 -5.33 0.58
C VAL A 76 12.06 -4.48 0.24
N ASP A 77 11.81 -3.39 -0.47
CA ASP A 77 12.82 -2.37 -0.74
C ASP A 77 12.99 -1.40 0.44
N SER A 78 13.82 -0.37 0.26
CA SER A 78 14.02 0.69 1.25
C SER A 78 12.76 1.52 1.55
N PHE A 79 11.75 1.48 0.67
CA PHE A 79 10.45 2.14 0.83
C PHE A 79 9.36 1.19 1.36
N PHE A 80 9.74 -0.01 1.80
CA PHE A 80 8.81 -1.08 2.20
C PHE A 80 7.83 -1.52 1.12
N THR A 81 8.16 -1.30 -0.16
CA THR A 81 7.39 -1.87 -1.27
C THR A 81 7.75 -3.33 -1.44
N ALA A 82 6.75 -4.20 -1.49
CA ALA A 82 6.98 -5.64 -1.69
C ALA A 82 7.52 -5.92 -3.10
N LEU A 83 8.61 -6.68 -3.17
CA LEU A 83 9.33 -7.08 -4.39
C LEU A 83 9.36 -8.60 -4.52
N PRO A 84 9.53 -9.16 -5.73
CA PRO A 84 8.72 -8.90 -6.89
C PRO A 84 7.38 -9.62 -6.72
N CYS A 85 6.30 -8.97 -7.02
CA CYS A 85 5.03 -9.64 -7.12
C CYS A 85 4.84 -10.07 -8.58
N GLU A 86 4.84 -11.36 -8.89
CA GLU A 86 4.54 -11.87 -10.22
C GLU A 86 3.12 -11.50 -10.65
N GLN A 87 2.23 -11.39 -9.68
CA GLN A 87 0.87 -10.91 -9.84
C GLN A 87 0.71 -9.57 -9.11
N TYR A 88 0.71 -8.50 -9.87
CA TYR A 88 0.43 -7.17 -9.32
C TYR A 88 -1.08 -6.92 -9.31
N ALA A 89 -1.59 -6.50 -8.16
CA ALA A 89 -2.94 -6.00 -8.10
C ALA A 89 -3.07 -4.77 -9.03
N PRO A 90 -4.17 -4.63 -9.80
CA PRO A 90 -4.36 -3.53 -10.75
C PRO A 90 -4.26 -2.14 -10.12
N ASP A 91 -4.58 -2.06 -8.85
CA ASP A 91 -4.57 -0.86 -8.01
C ASP A 91 -3.24 -0.63 -7.27
N GLN A 92 -2.26 -1.50 -7.45
CA GLN A 92 -0.94 -1.32 -6.85
C GLN A 92 -0.19 -0.19 -7.53
N LYS A 93 0.28 0.78 -6.73
CA LYS A 93 1.05 1.92 -7.20
C LYS A 93 2.53 1.75 -6.91
N PHE A 94 3.34 2.29 -7.79
CA PHE A 94 4.79 2.35 -7.70
C PHE A 94 5.23 3.80 -7.75
N VAL A 95 6.39 4.08 -7.20
CA VAL A 95 6.96 5.42 -7.19
C VAL A 95 7.77 5.64 -8.45
N TYR A 96 7.51 6.76 -9.13
CA TYR A 96 8.21 7.20 -10.32
C TYR A 96 8.80 8.58 -10.12
N ALA A 97 9.99 8.78 -10.68
CA ALA A 97 10.69 10.05 -10.67
C ALA A 97 10.51 10.77 -12.02
N TYR A 98 10.36 12.08 -12.00
CA TYR A 98 10.31 12.93 -13.19
C TYR A 98 10.98 14.30 -12.93
N PRO A 99 11.55 14.94 -13.97
CA PRO A 99 12.22 16.24 -13.82
C PRO A 99 11.29 17.34 -13.35
N LYS A 100 11.75 18.17 -12.40
CA LYS A 100 10.96 19.29 -11.83
C LYS A 100 10.42 20.27 -12.87
N ASN A 101 11.17 20.51 -13.95
CA ASN A 101 10.76 21.40 -15.04
C ASN A 101 9.59 20.85 -15.88
N LYS A 102 9.22 19.58 -15.72
CA LYS A 102 8.13 18.92 -16.44
C LYS A 102 6.82 18.84 -15.66
N GLU A 103 6.77 19.42 -14.45
CA GLU A 103 5.59 19.39 -13.56
C GLU A 103 4.32 19.82 -14.27
N ARG A 104 4.31 21.02 -14.88
CA ARG A 104 3.12 21.57 -15.58
C ARG A 104 2.68 20.68 -16.75
N GLN A 105 3.65 20.11 -17.49
CA GLN A 105 3.34 19.21 -18.60
C GLN A 105 2.70 17.93 -18.08
N LEU A 106 3.22 17.39 -16.96
CA LEU A 106 2.67 16.21 -16.32
C LEU A 106 1.24 16.48 -15.82
N ASP A 107 0.99 17.59 -15.13
CA ASP A 107 -0.35 17.93 -14.63
C ASP A 107 -1.38 18.04 -15.76
N THR A 108 -0.99 18.60 -16.91
CA THR A 108 -1.85 18.65 -18.10
C THR A 108 -2.15 17.26 -18.63
N LEU A 109 -1.15 16.38 -18.70
CA LEU A 109 -1.33 14.99 -19.14
C LEU A 109 -2.22 14.20 -18.18
N LEU A 110 -2.03 14.35 -16.87
CA LEU A 110 -2.85 13.70 -15.86
C LEU A 110 -4.32 14.11 -15.97
N ALA A 111 -4.58 15.40 -16.17
CA ALA A 111 -5.93 15.92 -16.40
C ALA A 111 -6.56 15.34 -17.68
N THR A 112 -5.80 15.29 -18.79
CA THR A 112 -6.24 14.76 -20.08
C THR A 112 -6.57 13.27 -20.00
N LEU A 113 -5.73 12.49 -19.31
CA LEU A 113 -5.89 11.05 -19.13
C LEU A 113 -6.84 10.69 -17.98
N SER A 114 -7.41 11.69 -17.30
CA SER A 114 -8.31 11.51 -16.14
C SER A 114 -7.66 10.73 -14.98
N ILE A 115 -6.34 10.83 -14.81
CA ILE A 115 -5.60 10.22 -13.71
C ILE A 115 -5.72 11.15 -12.49
N ARG A 116 -6.52 10.74 -11.49
CA ARG A 116 -6.93 11.63 -10.38
C ARG A 116 -6.08 11.53 -9.12
N HIS A 117 -5.45 10.38 -8.86
CA HIS A 117 -4.78 10.08 -7.60
C HIS A 117 -3.27 9.92 -7.74
N ALA A 118 -2.63 10.75 -8.56
CA ALA A 118 -1.19 10.80 -8.71
C ALA A 118 -0.59 11.85 -7.78
N GLU A 119 -0.59 11.60 -6.48
CA GLU A 119 -0.06 12.53 -5.49
C GLU A 119 1.46 12.57 -5.50
N ARG A 120 2.01 13.74 -5.20
CA ARG A 120 3.46 13.92 -5.03
C ARG A 120 3.88 13.32 -3.69
N MET A 121 4.69 12.28 -3.75
CA MET A 121 5.17 11.53 -2.59
C MET A 121 6.42 12.14 -1.95
N GLY A 122 7.19 12.87 -2.74
CA GLY A 122 8.44 13.48 -2.28
C GLY A 122 9.16 14.22 -3.39
N GLU A 123 10.37 14.68 -3.08
CA GLU A 123 11.26 15.33 -4.04
C GLU A 123 12.73 15.03 -3.75
N ASP A 124 13.53 15.03 -4.79
CA ASP A 124 14.97 15.02 -4.78
C ASP A 124 15.49 16.35 -5.35
N SER A 125 16.80 16.55 -5.42
CA SER A 125 17.44 17.77 -5.93
C SER A 125 16.91 18.17 -7.32
N LEU A 126 16.73 17.22 -8.23
CA LEU A 126 16.37 17.41 -9.64
C LEU A 126 14.99 16.88 -10.03
N HIS A 127 14.44 15.95 -9.23
CA HIS A 127 13.23 15.22 -9.58
C HIS A 127 12.16 15.36 -8.50
N TYR A 128 10.91 15.28 -8.95
CA TYR A 128 9.77 15.00 -8.11
C TYR A 128 9.41 13.51 -8.18
N LEU A 129 8.84 13.00 -7.10
CA LEU A 129 8.38 11.62 -6.98
C LEU A 129 6.86 11.61 -6.93
N ARG A 130 6.24 10.84 -7.83
CA ARG A 130 4.78 10.56 -7.82
C ARG A 130 4.49 9.08 -7.90
N SER A 131 3.34 8.69 -7.38
CA SER A 131 2.89 7.30 -7.42
C SER A 131 1.93 7.08 -8.59
N PHE A 132 2.23 6.07 -9.41
CA PHE A 132 1.38 5.63 -10.51
C PHE A 132 1.17 4.12 -10.45
N SER A 133 -0.01 3.65 -10.86
CA SER A 133 -0.20 2.24 -11.17
C SER A 133 0.49 1.90 -12.49
N ARG A 134 0.69 0.62 -12.76
CA ARG A 134 1.24 0.17 -14.05
C ARG A 134 0.40 0.63 -15.24
N TYR A 135 -0.90 0.60 -15.08
CA TYR A 135 -1.82 1.03 -16.13
C TYR A 135 -1.73 2.55 -16.37
N GLU A 136 -1.69 3.36 -15.31
CA GLU A 136 -1.50 4.82 -15.42
C GLU A 136 -0.16 5.16 -16.08
N TYR A 137 0.91 4.47 -15.69
CA TYR A 137 2.23 4.64 -16.30
C TYR A 137 2.21 4.27 -17.78
N TYR A 138 1.58 3.17 -18.16
CA TYR A 138 1.39 2.77 -19.55
C TYR A 138 0.64 3.84 -20.35
N LEU A 139 -0.43 4.43 -19.83
CA LEU A 139 -1.15 5.52 -20.49
C LEU A 139 -0.26 6.76 -20.69
N LEU A 140 0.56 7.10 -19.69
CA LEU A 140 1.50 8.22 -19.78
C LEU A 140 2.59 7.94 -20.82
N GLU A 141 3.11 6.73 -20.89
CA GLU A 141 4.10 6.31 -21.89
C GLU A 141 3.53 6.41 -23.31
N GLN A 142 2.30 5.94 -23.53
CA GLN A 142 1.59 6.07 -24.80
C GLN A 142 1.36 7.53 -25.18
N ALA A 143 0.93 8.37 -24.24
CA ALA A 143 0.69 9.80 -24.50
C ALA A 143 1.98 10.57 -24.81
N LEU A 144 3.13 10.11 -24.32
CA LEU A 144 4.44 10.69 -24.59
C LEU A 144 5.14 10.09 -25.83
N TYR A 145 4.44 9.25 -26.59
CA TYR A 145 4.95 8.65 -27.85
C TYR A 145 6.33 7.97 -27.71
N GLY A 146 6.57 7.28 -26.59
CA GLY A 146 7.84 6.58 -26.33
C GLY A 146 8.99 7.50 -25.86
N HIS A 147 8.82 8.80 -25.82
CA HIS A 147 9.79 9.74 -25.21
C HIS A 147 9.48 9.99 -23.73
N CYS A 148 9.21 8.90 -22.99
CA CYS A 148 8.82 9.00 -21.60
C CYS A 148 10.01 9.44 -20.72
N TRP A 149 9.90 10.63 -20.15
CA TRP A 149 10.87 11.17 -19.19
C TRP A 149 10.54 10.82 -17.74
N ILE A 150 9.47 10.03 -17.54
CA ILE A 150 9.08 9.47 -16.25
C ILE A 150 9.78 8.13 -16.09
N GLN A 151 10.52 7.95 -15.01
CA GLN A 151 11.28 6.73 -14.77
C GLN A 151 10.87 6.12 -13.42
N PRO A 152 10.87 4.78 -13.29
CA PRO A 152 10.69 4.14 -12.00
C PRO A 152 11.75 4.67 -11.01
N ALA A 153 11.30 5.14 -9.83
CA ALA A 153 12.20 5.62 -8.79
C ALA A 153 12.99 4.47 -8.17
N THR A 154 12.42 3.27 -8.22
CA THR A 154 13.08 2.03 -7.81
C THR A 154 13.97 1.56 -8.96
N ARG A 155 15.28 1.74 -8.82
CA ARG A 155 16.24 1.21 -9.80
C ARG A 155 16.24 -0.32 -9.76
N PRO A 156 16.51 -1.01 -10.88
CA PRO A 156 16.70 -2.47 -10.89
C PRO A 156 17.82 -2.95 -9.93
N ASP A 157 18.75 -2.07 -9.55
CA ASP A 157 19.77 -2.34 -8.54
C ASP A 157 19.21 -2.47 -7.11
N SER A 158 17.96 -2.06 -6.87
CA SER A 158 17.31 -2.17 -5.56
C SER A 158 17.04 -3.61 -5.12
N LEU A 159 17.12 -4.58 -6.01
CA LEU A 159 17.16 -6.00 -5.64
C LEU A 159 18.37 -6.33 -4.74
N GLN A 160 19.47 -5.58 -4.85
CA GLN A 160 20.63 -5.74 -3.97
C GLN A 160 20.38 -5.18 -2.57
N GLU A 161 19.44 -4.25 -2.41
CA GLU A 161 19.01 -3.69 -1.13
C GLU A 161 17.74 -4.35 -0.58
N ALA A 162 17.18 -5.33 -1.29
CA ALA A 162 15.99 -6.02 -0.86
C ALA A 162 16.22 -6.73 0.47
N ARG A 163 15.31 -6.51 1.41
CA ARG A 163 15.34 -7.09 2.75
C ARG A 163 14.18 -8.07 2.93
N ALA A 164 14.47 -9.19 3.56
CA ALA A 164 13.45 -10.17 3.88
C ALA A 164 12.66 -9.72 5.12
N LEU A 165 11.39 -9.37 4.94
CA LEU A 165 10.44 -9.09 6.01
C LEU A 165 9.60 -10.34 6.28
N ILE A 166 9.74 -10.89 7.49
CA ILE A 166 8.93 -12.03 7.93
C ILE A 166 7.67 -11.49 8.61
N VAL A 167 6.50 -11.84 8.06
CA VAL A 167 5.22 -11.50 8.68
C VAL A 167 5.04 -12.32 9.96
N PRO A 168 4.86 -11.69 11.14
CA PRO A 168 4.77 -12.42 12.40
C PRO A 168 3.62 -13.43 12.39
N LYS A 169 3.86 -14.62 12.94
CA LYS A 169 2.84 -15.65 13.16
C LYS A 169 2.79 -16.03 14.62
N LYS A 170 1.59 -16.22 15.15
CA LYS A 170 1.40 -16.65 16.55
C LYS A 170 2.19 -17.94 16.84
N GLY A 171 2.97 -17.94 17.92
CA GLY A 171 3.77 -19.08 18.33
C GLY A 171 5.10 -19.24 17.59
N ARG A 172 5.44 -18.37 16.63
CA ARG A 172 6.74 -18.40 15.93
C ARG A 172 7.57 -17.19 16.31
N ALA A 173 8.81 -17.44 16.76
CA ALA A 173 9.76 -16.37 17.06
C ALA A 173 10.19 -15.67 15.77
N VAL A 174 10.21 -14.33 15.80
CA VAL A 174 10.71 -13.49 14.70
C VAL A 174 11.96 -12.76 15.20
N ARG A 175 13.01 -12.77 14.36
CA ARG A 175 14.23 -12.03 14.66
C ARG A 175 14.00 -10.54 14.40
N VAL A 176 14.26 -9.72 15.41
CA VAL A 176 14.14 -8.26 15.34
C VAL A 176 15.50 -7.66 14.94
N TYR A 177 15.50 -6.86 13.91
CA TYR A 177 16.65 -6.08 13.43
C TYR A 177 16.39 -4.58 13.65
N PRO A 178 17.42 -3.72 13.63
CA PRO A 178 17.21 -2.30 13.77
C PRO A 178 16.23 -1.68 12.77
N TRP A 179 16.17 -2.23 11.55
CA TRP A 179 15.32 -1.73 10.47
C TRP A 179 13.86 -2.20 10.54
N ASN A 180 13.57 -3.33 11.21
CA ASN A 180 12.21 -3.84 11.36
C ASN A 180 11.65 -3.65 12.79
N ARG A 181 12.36 -2.94 13.65
CA ARG A 181 11.98 -2.73 15.07
C ARG A 181 10.70 -1.89 15.22
N VAL A 182 10.40 -1.05 14.24
CA VAL A 182 9.28 -0.09 14.30
C VAL A 182 8.00 -0.69 13.69
N LEU A 183 8.11 -1.81 13.01
CA LEU A 183 6.98 -2.56 12.47
C LEU A 183 6.45 -3.54 13.52
#